data_4fd286ae257cce113cb16031dc70638d
#
_entry.id   4fd286ae257cce113cb16031dc70638d
#
_cell.length_a   1.000
_cell.length_b   1.000
_cell.length_c   1.000
_cell.angle_alpha   90.00
_cell.angle_beta   90.00
_cell.angle_gamma   90.00
#
_symmetry.space_group_name_H-M   'P 1'
#
loop_
_entity.id
_entity.type
_entity.pdbx_description
1 polymer ?
#
loop_
_entity_poly.entity_id
_entity_poly.type
_entity_poly.pdbx_seq_one_letter_code
_entity_poly.pdbx_strand_id
1 'polypeptide(L)'
;MSTDQLSPLIADLHLLTVLAATRSFTETARRLGVSKASASMRISELERTAGVLLVRRTTRSVGLTEAGQHMVSSMQPAFDRISESYSAARDLVGTPRGLVRLTAPVALGRQHLAPRIATFLQRFPDIHIELELTDRFVNLANEGFDLAVRHTSTPPETHVAWVLCETRSKLVASADYLQRRGVPAHPSELTAHDCLLYLGDHAGSWTFARNSKRKSAERVGVNITGSLKANNSEVLRDALLAGLGIGLLPDFSLPLQRAGSTPQLVRVLPDWQVQGFFGERIYALRPWSAQVPKAVQCLVEHLRESFADGFGR
;
A
#
# COMPACT_ATOMS: atom_id res chain seq x y z
N MET A 1 24.42 19.16 23.11
CA MET A 1 24.18 20.37 22.31
C MET A 1 22.83 20.94 22.74
N SER A 2 22.74 22.21 23.11
CA SER A 2 21.47 22.83 23.50
C SER A 2 20.65 23.14 22.25
N THR A 3 19.33 23.32 22.41
CA THR A 3 18.40 23.66 21.29
C THR A 3 18.84 24.94 20.58
N ASP A 4 19.43 25.90 21.31
CA ASP A 4 19.92 27.16 20.75
C ASP A 4 21.12 26.96 19.81
N GLN A 5 21.96 25.95 20.05
CA GLN A 5 23.08 25.60 19.19
C GLN A 5 22.67 24.86 17.93
N LEU A 6 21.48 24.26 17.92
CA LEU A 6 20.89 23.60 16.74
C LEU A 6 20.23 24.59 15.77
N SER A 7 19.75 25.73 16.26
CA SER A 7 18.98 26.70 15.48
C SER A 7 19.64 27.09 14.15
N PRO A 8 20.91 27.46 14.09
CA PRO A 8 21.57 27.81 12.82
C PRO A 8 21.74 26.61 11.85
N LEU A 9 21.73 25.38 12.38
CA LEU A 9 21.95 24.17 11.59
C LEU A 9 20.67 23.57 11.00
N ILE A 10 19.49 23.95 11.51
CA ILE A 10 18.19 23.33 11.10
C ILE A 10 18.00 23.37 9.58
N ALA A 11 18.30 24.49 8.95
CA ALA A 11 18.15 24.62 7.50
C ALA A 11 19.14 23.75 6.71
N ASP A 12 20.33 23.48 7.25
CA ASP A 12 21.34 22.63 6.62
C ASP A 12 21.05 21.16 6.85
N LEU A 13 20.52 20.81 8.02
CA LEU A 13 20.01 19.48 8.33
C LEU A 13 18.80 19.13 7.44
N HIS A 14 17.87 20.07 7.23
CA HIS A 14 16.77 19.89 6.27
C HIS A 14 17.28 19.75 4.84
N LEU A 15 18.28 20.54 4.41
CA LEU A 15 18.89 20.38 3.11
C LEU A 15 19.49 18.98 2.92
N LEU A 16 20.12 18.41 3.97
CA LEU A 16 20.64 17.05 3.92
C LEU A 16 19.51 16.01 3.74
N THR A 17 18.36 16.16 4.41
CA THR A 17 17.22 15.24 4.22
C THR A 17 16.65 15.31 2.82
N VAL A 18 16.52 16.51 2.23
CA VAL A 18 16.07 16.68 0.84
C VAL A 18 17.10 16.11 -0.15
N LEU A 19 18.41 16.28 0.12
CA LEU A 19 19.47 15.70 -0.71
C LEU A 19 19.45 14.17 -0.68
N ALA A 20 19.17 13.58 0.46
CA ALA A 20 19.00 12.13 0.62
C ALA A 20 17.90 11.57 -0.30
N ALA A 21 16.77 12.26 -0.35
CA ALA A 21 15.62 11.87 -1.16
C ALA A 21 15.86 12.07 -2.66
N THR A 22 16.46 13.22 -3.06
CA THR A 22 16.65 13.56 -4.48
C THR A 22 17.90 12.95 -5.11
N ARG A 23 18.92 12.62 -4.29
CA ARG A 23 20.25 12.15 -4.73
C ARG A 23 20.92 13.07 -5.78
N SER A 24 20.54 14.36 -5.78
CA SER A 24 20.97 15.34 -6.77
C SER A 24 21.04 16.74 -6.17
N PHE A 25 22.23 17.35 -6.14
CA PHE A 25 22.39 18.74 -5.69
C PHE A 25 21.56 19.74 -6.54
N THR A 26 21.43 19.48 -7.83
CA THR A 26 20.65 20.36 -8.74
C THR A 26 19.17 20.31 -8.39
N GLU A 27 18.62 19.11 -8.18
CA GLU A 27 17.21 18.93 -7.82
C GLU A 27 16.92 19.42 -6.40
N THR A 28 17.83 19.15 -5.45
CA THR A 28 17.74 19.68 -4.08
C THR A 28 17.69 21.20 -4.08
N ALA A 29 18.60 21.83 -4.82
CA ALA A 29 18.68 23.29 -4.95
C ALA A 29 17.38 23.88 -5.53
N ARG A 30 16.84 23.25 -6.58
CA ARG A 30 15.56 23.63 -7.18
C ARG A 30 14.41 23.55 -6.18
N ARG A 31 14.30 22.44 -5.42
CA ARG A 31 13.24 22.24 -4.42
C ARG A 31 13.30 23.26 -3.28
N LEU A 32 14.51 23.63 -2.86
CA LEU A 32 14.72 24.53 -1.72
C LEU A 32 14.87 26.00 -2.12
N GLY A 33 14.77 26.34 -3.42
CA GLY A 33 14.90 27.71 -3.90
C GLY A 33 16.28 28.33 -3.70
N VAL A 34 17.35 27.51 -3.70
CA VAL A 34 18.74 27.96 -3.53
C VAL A 34 19.59 27.62 -4.76
N SER A 35 20.80 28.21 -4.89
CA SER A 35 21.71 27.80 -5.95
C SER A 35 22.38 26.46 -5.64
N LYS A 36 22.76 25.70 -6.70
CA LYS A 36 23.52 24.45 -6.55
C LYS A 36 24.83 24.66 -5.77
N ALA A 37 25.51 25.78 -6.03
CA ALA A 37 26.74 26.14 -5.32
C ALA A 37 26.47 26.35 -3.81
N SER A 38 25.40 27.07 -3.45
CA SER A 38 24.98 27.27 -2.07
C SER A 38 24.65 25.95 -1.38
N ALA A 39 23.85 25.08 -2.04
CA ALA A 39 23.51 23.77 -1.48
C ALA A 39 24.77 22.92 -1.20
N SER A 40 25.73 22.92 -2.13
CA SER A 40 26.99 22.18 -1.96
C SER A 40 27.86 22.74 -0.84
N MET A 41 27.96 24.07 -0.74
CA MET A 41 28.72 24.75 0.32
C MET A 41 28.12 24.48 1.70
N ARG A 42 26.80 24.56 1.84
CA ARG A 42 26.08 24.31 3.09
C ARG A 42 26.25 22.88 3.59
N ILE A 43 26.23 21.88 2.70
CA ILE A 43 26.54 20.49 3.08
C ILE A 43 28.00 20.36 3.53
N SER A 44 28.96 20.99 2.85
CA SER A 44 30.38 20.94 3.28
C SER A 44 30.60 21.61 4.64
N GLU A 45 29.87 22.69 4.93
CA GLU A 45 29.93 23.37 6.23
C GLU A 45 29.29 22.50 7.34
N LEU A 46 28.16 21.81 7.03
CA LEU A 46 27.54 20.86 7.94
C LEU A 46 28.50 19.69 8.27
N GLU A 47 29.18 19.12 7.26
CA GLU A 47 30.20 18.08 7.42
C GLU A 47 31.36 18.55 8.28
N ARG A 48 31.85 19.77 8.05
CA ARG A 48 32.92 20.39 8.82
C ARG A 48 32.51 20.57 10.29
N THR A 49 31.29 21.04 10.56
CA THR A 49 30.76 21.25 11.91
C THR A 49 30.49 19.92 12.60
N ALA A 50 30.03 18.92 11.91
CA ALA A 50 29.77 17.57 12.42
C ALA A 50 31.08 16.76 12.63
N GLY A 51 32.19 17.18 11.99
CA GLY A 51 33.47 16.47 12.05
C GLY A 51 33.48 15.13 11.29
N VAL A 52 32.48 14.88 10.45
CA VAL A 52 32.31 13.63 9.71
C VAL A 52 31.70 13.88 8.32
N LEU A 53 32.13 13.11 7.32
CA LEU A 53 31.53 13.16 5.99
C LEU A 53 30.14 12.52 6.02
N LEU A 54 29.14 13.23 5.52
CA LEU A 54 27.74 12.80 5.45
C LEU A 54 27.33 12.39 4.03
N VAL A 55 28.03 12.93 3.02
CA VAL A 55 27.71 12.74 1.60
C VAL A 55 28.91 12.18 0.85
N ARG A 56 28.71 11.09 0.11
CA ARG A 56 29.64 10.60 -0.91
C ARG A 56 29.35 11.27 -2.24
N ARG A 57 30.34 11.95 -2.79
CA ARG A 57 30.26 12.64 -4.09
C ARG A 57 31.12 11.89 -5.09
N THR A 58 30.53 11.41 -6.17
CA THR A 58 31.27 10.94 -7.34
C THR A 58 30.87 11.78 -8.54
N THR A 59 31.61 11.70 -9.62
CA THR A 59 31.28 12.43 -10.87
C THR A 59 29.95 11.97 -11.48
N ARG A 60 29.43 10.80 -11.06
CA ARG A 60 28.21 10.18 -11.61
C ARG A 60 27.07 10.05 -10.63
N SER A 61 27.30 10.19 -9.32
CA SER A 61 26.28 9.97 -8.31
C SER A 61 26.54 10.73 -7.03
N VAL A 62 25.45 11.05 -6.33
CA VAL A 62 25.44 11.60 -4.97
C VAL A 62 24.72 10.59 -4.08
N GLY A 63 25.36 10.18 -2.99
CA GLY A 63 24.80 9.26 -2.02
C GLY A 63 25.19 9.65 -0.60
N LEU A 64 24.54 9.10 0.41
CA LEU A 64 24.90 9.29 1.80
C LEU A 64 26.03 8.34 2.22
N THR A 65 26.84 8.75 3.21
CA THR A 65 27.67 7.86 4.00
C THR A 65 26.80 7.12 5.03
N GLU A 66 27.35 6.16 5.76
CA GLU A 66 26.66 5.50 6.86
C GLU A 66 26.26 6.52 7.96
N ALA A 67 27.16 7.44 8.31
CA ALA A 67 26.87 8.54 9.24
C ALA A 67 25.75 9.45 8.71
N GLY A 68 25.78 9.80 7.42
CA GLY A 68 24.72 10.57 6.76
C GLY A 68 23.38 9.86 6.78
N GLN A 69 23.36 8.56 6.49
CA GLN A 69 22.13 7.76 6.51
C GLN A 69 21.53 7.67 7.92
N HIS A 70 22.37 7.41 8.93
CA HIS A 70 21.95 7.39 10.33
C HIS A 70 21.39 8.75 10.77
N MET A 71 22.06 9.84 10.44
CA MET A 71 21.63 11.19 10.76
C MET A 71 20.27 11.52 10.10
N VAL A 72 20.11 11.25 8.82
CA VAL A 72 18.84 11.49 8.08
C VAL A 72 17.70 10.65 8.66
N SER A 73 17.91 9.35 8.88
CA SER A 73 16.86 8.49 9.43
C SER A 73 16.39 8.93 10.83
N SER A 74 17.28 9.48 11.64
CA SER A 74 16.95 10.00 12.98
C SER A 74 16.22 11.34 12.93
N MET A 75 16.52 12.19 11.95
CA MET A 75 15.96 13.55 11.85
C MET A 75 14.67 13.63 11.02
N GLN A 76 14.51 12.77 10.03
CA GLN A 76 13.34 12.81 9.14
C GLN A 76 12.01 12.85 9.90
N PRO A 77 11.77 12.01 10.93
CA PRO A 77 10.53 12.07 11.71
C PRO A 77 10.31 13.42 12.42
N ALA A 78 11.37 14.11 12.80
CA ALA A 78 11.25 15.43 13.43
C ALA A 78 10.84 16.51 12.42
N PHE A 79 11.41 16.51 11.21
CA PHE A 79 11.01 17.43 10.15
C PHE A 79 9.59 17.18 9.69
N ASP A 80 9.17 15.92 9.59
CA ASP A 80 7.80 15.54 9.26
C ASP A 80 6.81 16.09 10.30
N ARG A 81 7.11 15.96 11.59
CA ARG A 81 6.32 16.53 12.69
C ARG A 81 6.24 18.05 12.65
N ILE A 82 7.34 18.75 12.34
CA ILE A 82 7.35 20.20 12.18
C ILE A 82 6.43 20.60 11.02
N SER A 83 6.54 19.94 9.89
CA SER A 83 5.72 20.16 8.70
C SER A 83 4.23 19.92 8.98
N GLU A 84 3.90 18.80 9.65
CA GLU A 84 2.55 18.48 10.10
C GLU A 84 1.96 19.55 11.03
N SER A 85 2.75 19.99 12.03
CA SER A 85 2.32 21.00 12.99
C SER A 85 2.05 22.35 12.31
N TYR A 86 2.89 22.75 11.36
CA TYR A 86 2.71 23.96 10.60
C TYR A 86 1.47 23.88 9.68
N SER A 87 1.29 22.75 9.01
CA SER A 87 0.12 22.49 8.16
C SER A 87 -1.17 22.50 8.99
N ALA A 88 -1.18 21.80 10.13
CA ALA A 88 -2.34 21.79 11.03
C ALA A 88 -2.72 23.18 11.55
N ALA A 89 -1.73 24.02 11.88
CA ALA A 89 -1.99 25.41 12.28
C ALA A 89 -2.65 26.23 11.15
N ARG A 90 -2.28 25.98 9.91
CA ARG A 90 -2.91 26.62 8.72
C ARG A 90 -4.30 26.05 8.43
N ASP A 91 -4.54 24.78 8.71
CA ASP A 91 -5.79 24.07 8.45
C ASP A 91 -6.90 24.44 9.44
N LEU A 92 -6.54 25.03 10.60
CA LEU A 92 -7.52 25.55 11.56
C LEU A 92 -8.39 26.69 10.98
N VAL A 93 -7.94 27.34 9.90
CA VAL A 93 -8.58 28.58 9.36
C VAL A 93 -9.02 28.43 7.88
N GLY A 94 -8.85 27.27 7.22
CA GLY A 94 -9.02 27.18 5.76
C GLY A 94 -9.74 25.94 5.22
N THR A 95 -9.99 25.98 3.90
CA THR A 95 -10.43 24.82 3.10
C THR A 95 -9.37 23.71 3.11
N PRO A 96 -9.78 22.41 3.06
CA PRO A 96 -8.86 21.29 2.97
C PRO A 96 -7.96 21.42 1.73
N ARG A 97 -6.64 21.36 1.92
CA ARG A 97 -5.65 21.54 0.84
C ARG A 97 -4.35 20.83 1.16
N GLY A 98 -3.49 20.65 0.16
CA GLY A 98 -2.15 20.10 0.30
C GLY A 98 -2.00 18.73 -0.36
N LEU A 99 -0.83 18.12 -0.19
CA LEU A 99 -0.48 16.83 -0.78
C LEU A 99 -0.80 15.71 0.21
N VAL A 100 -1.42 14.63 -0.30
CA VAL A 100 -1.63 13.36 0.41
C VAL A 100 -0.94 12.25 -0.36
N ARG A 101 0.02 11.58 0.26
CA ARG A 101 0.72 10.42 -0.29
C ARG A 101 0.04 9.13 0.14
N LEU A 102 -0.54 8.43 -0.83
CA LEU A 102 -1.39 7.27 -0.63
C LEU A 102 -0.79 6.03 -1.29
N THR A 103 -0.85 4.88 -0.61
CA THR A 103 -0.47 3.59 -1.21
C THR A 103 -1.59 2.55 -1.09
N ALA A 104 -1.68 1.67 -2.09
CA ALA A 104 -2.66 0.58 -2.12
C ALA A 104 -2.17 -0.62 -2.95
N PRO A 105 -2.74 -1.84 -2.77
CA PRO A 105 -2.53 -2.96 -3.68
C PRO A 105 -2.96 -2.62 -5.10
N VAL A 106 -2.25 -3.16 -6.09
CA VAL A 106 -2.43 -2.79 -7.50
C VAL A 106 -3.88 -2.99 -7.96
N ALA A 107 -4.45 -4.15 -7.76
CA ALA A 107 -5.82 -4.46 -8.20
C ALA A 107 -6.87 -3.57 -7.50
N LEU A 108 -6.78 -3.42 -6.18
CA LEU A 108 -7.67 -2.58 -5.40
C LEU A 108 -7.55 -1.11 -5.81
N GLY A 109 -6.32 -0.63 -5.99
CA GLY A 109 -6.02 0.74 -6.38
C GLY A 109 -6.61 1.10 -7.73
N ARG A 110 -6.35 0.26 -8.74
CA ARG A 110 -6.80 0.50 -10.12
C ARG A 110 -8.32 0.40 -10.27
N GLN A 111 -8.92 -0.65 -9.70
CA GLN A 111 -10.32 -0.98 -9.99
C GLN A 111 -11.30 -0.20 -9.10
N HIS A 112 -10.92 0.10 -7.86
CA HIS A 112 -11.85 0.63 -6.88
C HIS A 112 -11.44 1.97 -6.27
N LEU A 113 -10.13 2.18 -6.00
CA LEU A 113 -9.68 3.39 -5.35
C LEU A 113 -9.54 4.57 -6.33
N ALA A 114 -8.97 4.36 -7.52
CA ALA A 114 -8.75 5.42 -8.49
C ALA A 114 -10.04 6.14 -8.93
N PRO A 115 -11.17 5.46 -9.22
CA PRO A 115 -12.43 6.14 -9.50
C PRO A 115 -12.94 6.99 -8.33
N ARG A 116 -12.77 6.52 -7.08
CA ARG A 116 -13.18 7.24 -5.88
C ARG A 116 -12.29 8.46 -5.60
N ILE A 117 -11.00 8.33 -5.85
CA ILE A 117 -10.06 9.47 -5.80
C ILE A 117 -10.46 10.55 -6.82
N ALA A 118 -10.86 10.17 -8.02
CA ALA A 118 -11.29 11.12 -9.04
C ALA A 118 -12.49 11.96 -8.56
N THR A 119 -13.50 11.34 -7.96
CA THR A 119 -14.66 12.05 -7.40
C THR A 119 -14.28 12.90 -6.17
N PHE A 120 -13.34 12.44 -5.35
CA PHE A 120 -12.80 13.20 -4.24
C PHE A 120 -12.10 14.50 -4.69
N LEU A 121 -11.22 14.41 -5.68
CA LEU A 121 -10.48 15.55 -6.19
C LEU A 121 -11.38 16.58 -6.91
N GLN A 122 -12.49 16.16 -7.50
CA GLN A 122 -13.51 17.06 -8.02
C GLN A 122 -14.18 17.89 -6.90
N ARG A 123 -14.37 17.28 -5.71
CA ARG A 123 -14.96 17.94 -4.53
C ARG A 123 -13.95 18.84 -3.79
N PHE A 124 -12.66 18.48 -3.82
CA PHE A 124 -11.58 19.16 -3.11
C PHE A 124 -10.43 19.53 -4.06
N PRO A 125 -10.58 20.56 -4.89
CA PRO A 125 -9.61 20.88 -5.96
C PRO A 125 -8.23 21.34 -5.45
N ASP A 126 -8.15 21.82 -4.20
CA ASP A 126 -6.89 22.26 -3.59
C ASP A 126 -6.09 21.11 -2.95
N ILE A 127 -6.63 19.87 -2.98
CA ILE A 127 -5.92 18.67 -2.54
C ILE A 127 -5.23 18.02 -3.74
N HIS A 128 -4.00 17.56 -3.52
CA HIS A 128 -3.23 16.78 -4.48
C HIS A 128 -2.99 15.40 -3.90
N ILE A 129 -3.07 14.35 -4.74
CA ILE A 129 -2.82 12.97 -4.31
C ILE A 129 -1.68 12.39 -5.14
N GLU A 130 -0.65 11.87 -4.44
CA GLU A 130 0.33 10.96 -5.01
C GLU A 130 -0.09 9.53 -4.65
N LEU A 131 -0.49 8.74 -5.66
CA LEU A 131 -0.93 7.36 -5.47
C LEU A 131 0.15 6.39 -5.97
N GLU A 132 0.72 5.62 -5.05
CA GLU A 132 1.63 4.52 -5.38
C GLU A 132 0.92 3.17 -5.22
N LEU A 133 0.88 2.39 -6.29
CA LEU A 133 0.29 1.06 -6.28
C LEU A 133 1.37 -0.01 -6.14
N THR A 134 1.29 -0.78 -5.05
CA THR A 134 2.23 -1.86 -4.76
C THR A 134 1.61 -2.94 -3.88
N ASP A 135 1.90 -4.21 -4.22
CA ASP A 135 1.43 -5.37 -3.44
C ASP A 135 2.42 -5.76 -2.32
N ARG A 136 3.57 -5.08 -2.22
CA ARG A 136 4.48 -5.26 -1.08
C ARG A 136 3.97 -4.55 0.17
N PHE A 137 4.31 -5.07 1.33
CA PHE A 137 4.14 -4.32 2.57
C PHE A 137 5.15 -3.17 2.60
N VAL A 138 4.65 -1.96 2.91
CA VAL A 138 5.43 -0.74 3.02
C VAL A 138 5.43 -0.25 4.48
N ASN A 139 6.54 0.32 4.91
CA ASN A 139 6.59 1.05 6.18
C ASN A 139 6.15 2.48 5.91
N LEU A 140 4.91 2.82 6.29
CA LEU A 140 4.30 4.12 5.93
C LEU A 140 5.14 5.30 6.42
N ALA A 141 5.62 5.25 7.66
CA ALA A 141 6.40 6.32 8.25
C ALA A 141 7.76 6.50 7.56
N ASN A 142 8.47 5.40 7.29
CA ASN A 142 9.82 5.46 6.70
C ASN A 142 9.77 5.82 5.21
N GLU A 143 8.70 5.47 4.51
CA GLU A 143 8.54 5.72 3.07
C GLU A 143 7.74 7.00 2.79
N GLY A 144 7.30 7.71 3.86
CA GLY A 144 6.64 9.01 3.78
C GLY A 144 5.23 8.95 3.20
N PHE A 145 4.48 7.89 3.49
CA PHE A 145 3.07 7.80 3.15
C PHE A 145 2.19 8.32 4.29
N ASP A 146 1.22 9.14 3.95
CA ASP A 146 0.22 9.67 4.89
C ASP A 146 -0.89 8.64 5.16
N LEU A 147 -1.22 7.84 4.15
CA LEU A 147 -2.32 6.88 4.19
C LEU A 147 -1.98 5.63 3.36
N ALA A 148 -2.44 4.47 3.81
CA ALA A 148 -2.49 3.25 3.01
C ALA A 148 -3.90 2.67 3.00
N VAL A 149 -4.32 2.15 1.86
CA VAL A 149 -5.49 1.26 1.79
C VAL A 149 -4.97 -0.16 1.67
N ARG A 150 -5.31 -1.03 2.62
CA ARG A 150 -4.82 -2.40 2.66
C ARG A 150 -5.92 -3.38 3.05
N HIS A 151 -5.87 -4.59 2.50
CA HIS A 151 -6.65 -5.68 3.05
C HIS A 151 -5.79 -6.48 4.04
N THR A 152 -6.31 -6.66 5.24
CA THR A 152 -5.61 -7.38 6.32
C THR A 152 -6.62 -7.94 7.31
N SER A 153 -6.23 -9.00 8.01
CA SER A 153 -6.98 -9.52 9.15
C SER A 153 -6.71 -8.71 10.42
N THR A 154 -5.49 -8.21 10.57
CA THR A 154 -5.04 -7.52 11.79
C THR A 154 -4.22 -6.28 11.38
N PRO A 155 -4.78 -5.07 11.55
CA PRO A 155 -4.02 -3.84 11.38
C PRO A 155 -2.88 -3.76 12.41
N PRO A 156 -1.71 -3.18 12.06
CA PRO A 156 -0.64 -2.96 13.01
C PRO A 156 -1.07 -2.02 14.15
N GLU A 157 -0.73 -2.35 15.39
CA GLU A 157 -1.08 -1.54 16.59
C GLU A 157 -0.49 -0.12 16.58
N THR A 158 0.58 0.08 15.81
CA THR A 158 1.23 1.38 15.63
C THR A 158 0.50 2.32 14.67
N HIS A 159 -0.62 1.86 14.10
CA HIS A 159 -1.39 2.61 13.12
C HIS A 159 -2.81 2.90 13.61
N VAL A 160 -3.35 4.00 13.16
CA VAL A 160 -4.80 4.25 13.24
C VAL A 160 -5.45 3.58 12.04
N ALA A 161 -6.47 2.77 12.29
CA ALA A 161 -7.13 1.95 11.28
C ALA A 161 -8.63 2.24 11.22
N TRP A 162 -9.14 2.48 10.03
CA TRP A 162 -10.58 2.57 9.76
C TRP A 162 -10.99 1.46 8.82
N VAL A 163 -12.01 0.70 9.19
CA VAL A 163 -12.64 -0.27 8.29
C VAL A 163 -13.36 0.49 7.18
N LEU A 164 -13.05 0.17 5.94
CA LEU A 164 -13.74 0.69 4.75
C LEU A 164 -14.88 -0.22 4.33
N CYS A 165 -14.59 -1.51 4.15
CA CYS A 165 -15.58 -2.53 3.83
C CYS A 165 -15.07 -3.94 4.14
N GLU A 166 -15.95 -4.93 4.05
CA GLU A 166 -15.59 -6.35 4.07
C GLU A 166 -15.08 -6.80 2.69
N THR A 167 -14.23 -7.83 2.69
CA THR A 167 -13.74 -8.51 1.49
C THR A 167 -13.68 -10.02 1.74
N ARG A 168 -13.77 -10.82 0.69
CA ARG A 168 -13.73 -12.28 0.79
C ARG A 168 -12.88 -12.88 -0.31
N SER A 169 -12.14 -13.91 0.05
CA SER A 169 -11.43 -14.72 -0.93
C SER A 169 -12.40 -15.68 -1.62
N LYS A 170 -12.27 -15.81 -2.93
CA LYS A 170 -13.07 -16.73 -3.75
C LYS A 170 -12.14 -17.64 -4.53
N LEU A 171 -12.42 -18.94 -4.45
CA LEU A 171 -11.76 -19.93 -5.28
C LEU A 171 -12.47 -19.97 -6.64
N VAL A 172 -11.73 -19.75 -7.72
CA VAL A 172 -12.29 -19.59 -9.06
C VAL A 172 -11.44 -20.28 -10.12
N ALA A 173 -12.07 -20.63 -11.23
CA ALA A 173 -11.42 -21.10 -12.45
C ALA A 173 -12.26 -20.66 -13.68
N SER A 174 -11.66 -20.71 -14.87
CA SER A 174 -12.45 -20.53 -16.09
C SER A 174 -13.34 -21.77 -16.37
N ALA A 175 -14.47 -21.56 -17.04
CA ALA A 175 -15.35 -22.64 -17.44
C ALA A 175 -14.63 -23.67 -18.33
N ASP A 176 -13.77 -23.19 -19.24
CA ASP A 176 -12.98 -24.04 -20.15
C ASP A 176 -11.99 -24.95 -19.41
N TYR A 177 -11.36 -24.45 -18.34
CA TYR A 177 -10.49 -25.27 -17.51
C TYR A 177 -11.29 -26.38 -16.82
N LEU A 178 -12.42 -26.03 -16.18
CA LEU A 178 -13.27 -26.99 -15.48
C LEU A 178 -13.89 -28.03 -16.43
N GLN A 179 -14.21 -27.66 -17.66
CA GLN A 179 -14.70 -28.59 -18.67
C GLN A 179 -13.64 -29.62 -19.06
N ARG A 180 -12.36 -29.22 -19.15
CA ARG A 180 -11.25 -30.11 -19.51
C ARG A 180 -10.77 -30.99 -18.37
N ARG A 181 -10.76 -30.47 -17.14
CA ARG A 181 -10.09 -31.09 -15.97
C ARG A 181 -11.07 -31.60 -14.91
N GLY A 182 -12.36 -31.34 -15.09
CA GLY A 182 -13.41 -31.66 -14.11
C GLY A 182 -13.60 -30.55 -13.07
N VAL A 183 -14.72 -30.62 -12.37
CA VAL A 183 -15.07 -29.71 -11.28
C VAL A 183 -14.82 -30.44 -9.96
N PRO A 184 -13.88 -29.99 -9.10
CA PRO A 184 -13.64 -30.63 -7.82
C PRO A 184 -14.86 -30.48 -6.91
N ALA A 185 -15.31 -31.57 -6.31
CA ALA A 185 -16.44 -31.62 -5.36
C ALA A 185 -15.99 -31.47 -3.89
N HIS A 186 -14.71 -31.75 -3.60
CA HIS A 186 -14.12 -31.66 -2.27
C HIS A 186 -12.72 -31.01 -2.32
N PRO A 187 -12.31 -30.26 -1.27
CA PRO A 187 -11.00 -29.60 -1.24
C PRO A 187 -9.82 -30.54 -1.52
N SER A 188 -9.85 -31.79 -1.07
CA SER A 188 -8.76 -32.77 -1.30
C SER A 188 -8.51 -33.05 -2.77
N GLU A 189 -9.49 -32.87 -3.65
CA GLU A 189 -9.35 -33.10 -5.10
C GLU A 189 -8.50 -32.01 -5.77
N LEU A 190 -8.26 -30.87 -5.12
CA LEU A 190 -7.39 -29.80 -5.63
C LEU A 190 -5.92 -30.28 -5.83
N THR A 191 -5.52 -31.36 -5.18
CA THR A 191 -4.19 -31.97 -5.41
C THR A 191 -4.04 -32.54 -6.84
N ALA A 192 -5.13 -32.81 -7.53
CA ALA A 192 -5.14 -33.27 -8.93
C ALA A 192 -5.30 -32.12 -9.94
N HIS A 193 -5.39 -30.88 -9.48
CA HIS A 193 -5.55 -29.69 -10.32
C HIS A 193 -4.29 -28.81 -10.30
N ASP A 194 -4.10 -28.04 -11.38
CA ASP A 194 -3.13 -26.96 -11.39
C ASP A 194 -3.68 -25.79 -10.58
N CYS A 195 -3.02 -25.42 -9.48
CA CYS A 195 -3.45 -24.33 -8.61
C CYS A 195 -2.51 -23.13 -8.78
N LEU A 196 -3.06 -21.95 -9.09
CA LEU A 196 -2.28 -20.72 -9.22
C LEU A 196 -2.09 -20.09 -7.85
N LEU A 197 -0.84 -19.76 -7.51
CA LEU A 197 -0.40 -19.47 -6.16
C LEU A 197 0.05 -18.02 -6.00
N TYR A 198 -0.18 -17.45 -4.80
CA TYR A 198 0.52 -16.24 -4.43
C TYR A 198 1.95 -16.55 -3.98
N LEU A 199 2.87 -15.60 -4.21
CA LEU A 199 4.19 -15.63 -3.59
C LEU A 199 4.06 -15.32 -2.08
N GLY A 200 4.80 -16.02 -1.22
CA GLY A 200 4.82 -15.82 0.23
C GLY A 200 4.69 -17.12 1.02
N ASP A 201 4.60 -17.02 2.34
CA ASP A 201 4.71 -18.13 3.28
C ASP A 201 3.55 -19.15 3.22
N HIS A 202 2.40 -18.76 2.67
CA HIS A 202 1.24 -19.65 2.50
C HIS A 202 1.14 -20.25 1.09
N ALA A 203 2.20 -20.16 0.29
CA ALA A 203 2.20 -20.47 -1.12
C ALA A 203 2.04 -21.97 -1.48
N GLY A 204 1.91 -22.85 -0.50
CA GLY A 204 1.84 -24.31 -0.75
C GLY A 204 0.69 -25.02 -0.04
N SER A 205 -0.12 -24.34 0.77
CA SER A 205 -1.22 -24.99 1.51
C SER A 205 -2.41 -24.05 1.66
N TRP A 206 -3.60 -24.56 1.37
CA TRP A 206 -4.87 -23.87 1.65
C TRP A 206 -5.65 -24.64 2.71
N THR A 207 -6.19 -23.91 3.67
CA THR A 207 -7.10 -24.47 4.68
C THR A 207 -8.53 -24.06 4.37
N PHE A 208 -9.41 -25.03 4.24
CA PHE A 208 -10.82 -24.83 3.94
C PHE A 208 -11.66 -25.12 5.19
N ALA A 209 -12.71 -24.32 5.39
CA ALA A 209 -13.77 -24.62 6.34
C ALA A 209 -15.10 -24.71 5.58
N ARG A 210 -15.90 -25.74 5.90
CA ARG A 210 -17.21 -25.91 5.30
C ARG A 210 -18.18 -24.85 5.82
N ASN A 211 -18.93 -24.22 4.94
CA ASN A 211 -19.98 -23.27 5.30
C ASN A 211 -21.07 -24.01 6.10
N SER A 212 -21.02 -23.94 7.42
CA SER A 212 -21.95 -24.62 8.32
C SER A 212 -22.37 -23.68 9.45
N LYS A 213 -23.66 -23.69 9.79
CA LYS A 213 -24.16 -23.02 11.00
C LYS A 213 -23.74 -23.72 12.32
N ARG A 214 -23.09 -24.89 12.26
CA ARG A 214 -22.64 -25.63 13.42
C ARG A 214 -21.27 -25.15 13.91
N LYS A 215 -21.07 -25.09 15.24
CA LYS A 215 -19.81 -24.65 15.87
C LYS A 215 -18.57 -25.50 15.52
N SER A 216 -18.74 -26.72 15.01
CA SER A 216 -17.67 -27.60 14.54
C SER A 216 -17.78 -27.75 13.02
N ALA A 217 -17.41 -26.71 12.27
CA ALA A 217 -17.30 -26.82 10.83
C ALA A 217 -16.13 -27.75 10.46
N GLU A 218 -16.37 -28.65 9.51
CA GLU A 218 -15.32 -29.48 8.92
C GLU A 218 -14.19 -28.61 8.39
N ARG A 219 -12.94 -28.94 8.74
CA ARG A 219 -11.74 -28.24 8.25
C ARG A 219 -10.85 -29.20 7.49
N VAL A 220 -10.40 -28.76 6.31
CA VAL A 220 -9.54 -29.56 5.43
C VAL A 220 -8.35 -28.72 5.01
N GLY A 221 -7.14 -29.17 5.34
CA GLY A 221 -5.88 -28.61 4.83
C GLY A 221 -5.47 -29.37 3.55
N VAL A 222 -5.10 -28.64 2.50
CA VAL A 222 -4.70 -29.23 1.22
C VAL A 222 -3.40 -28.62 0.79
N ASN A 223 -2.39 -29.45 0.54
CA ASN A 223 -1.16 -29.04 -0.14
C ASN A 223 -1.45 -28.93 -1.63
N ILE A 224 -1.13 -27.80 -2.18
CA ILE A 224 -1.41 -27.45 -3.57
C ILE A 224 -0.14 -27.15 -4.34
N THR A 225 -0.17 -27.46 -5.63
CA THR A 225 0.93 -27.22 -6.56
C THR A 225 0.39 -26.58 -7.83
N GLY A 226 1.24 -25.87 -8.54
CA GLY A 226 0.85 -25.27 -9.82
C GLY A 226 2.04 -24.63 -10.52
N SER A 227 1.82 -24.32 -11.77
CA SER A 227 2.86 -23.85 -12.71
C SER A 227 3.16 -22.35 -12.58
N LEU A 228 2.26 -21.56 -11.98
CA LEU A 228 2.40 -20.11 -11.84
C LEU A 228 2.28 -19.68 -10.39
N LYS A 229 3.25 -18.86 -9.96
CA LYS A 229 3.21 -18.10 -8.70
C LYS A 229 3.42 -16.62 -9.00
N ALA A 230 2.59 -15.75 -8.45
CA ALA A 230 2.71 -14.31 -8.60
C ALA A 230 2.37 -13.58 -7.30
N ASN A 231 2.88 -12.37 -7.12
CA ASN A 231 2.54 -11.51 -5.98
C ASN A 231 1.35 -10.58 -6.26
N ASN A 232 0.74 -10.68 -7.43
CA ASN A 232 -0.31 -9.78 -7.89
C ASN A 232 -1.56 -10.55 -8.33
N SER A 233 -2.72 -10.13 -7.82
CA SER A 233 -4.01 -10.78 -8.10
C SER A 233 -4.50 -10.61 -9.52
N GLU A 234 -4.13 -9.52 -10.22
CA GLU A 234 -4.51 -9.32 -11.62
C GLU A 234 -3.76 -10.28 -12.55
N VAL A 235 -2.47 -10.53 -12.28
CA VAL A 235 -1.68 -11.53 -13.02
C VAL A 235 -2.30 -12.92 -12.87
N LEU A 236 -2.66 -13.30 -11.63
CA LEU A 236 -3.30 -14.60 -11.38
C LEU A 236 -4.68 -14.65 -12.03
N ARG A 237 -5.47 -13.57 -11.96
CA ARG A 237 -6.79 -13.49 -12.63
C ARG A 237 -6.68 -13.71 -14.13
N ASP A 238 -5.73 -13.04 -14.78
CA ASP A 238 -5.58 -13.12 -16.23
C ASP A 238 -5.13 -14.54 -16.65
N ALA A 239 -4.28 -15.19 -15.87
CA ALA A 239 -3.90 -16.59 -16.08
C ALA A 239 -5.09 -17.56 -15.87
N LEU A 240 -5.96 -17.29 -14.88
CA LEU A 240 -7.19 -18.06 -14.67
C LEU A 240 -8.16 -17.90 -15.82
N LEU A 241 -8.32 -16.69 -16.35
CA LEU A 241 -9.12 -16.40 -17.53
C LEU A 241 -8.61 -17.14 -18.77
N ALA A 242 -7.29 -17.27 -18.90
CA ALA A 242 -6.64 -18.07 -19.96
C ALA A 242 -6.77 -19.59 -19.74
N GLY A 243 -7.43 -20.05 -18.69
CA GLY A 243 -7.69 -21.47 -18.44
C GLY A 243 -6.47 -22.25 -17.91
N LEU A 244 -5.56 -21.59 -17.19
CA LEU A 244 -4.34 -22.22 -16.68
C LEU A 244 -4.58 -23.11 -15.45
N GLY A 245 -5.63 -22.82 -14.63
CA GLY A 245 -5.84 -23.58 -13.41
C GLY A 245 -7.00 -23.07 -12.55
N ILE A 246 -6.93 -23.43 -11.26
CA ILE A 246 -7.78 -22.95 -10.16
C ILE A 246 -7.00 -21.98 -9.31
N GLY A 247 -7.57 -20.86 -8.91
CA GLY A 247 -6.89 -19.88 -8.07
C GLY A 247 -7.78 -19.19 -7.06
N LEU A 248 -7.14 -18.69 -6.01
CA LEU A 248 -7.78 -17.91 -4.97
C LEU A 248 -7.60 -16.43 -5.28
N LEU A 249 -8.71 -15.70 -5.43
CA LEU A 249 -8.69 -14.26 -5.66
C LEU A 249 -9.52 -13.54 -4.59
N PRO A 250 -9.09 -12.35 -4.14
CA PRO A 250 -9.96 -11.47 -3.40
C PRO A 250 -11.09 -10.99 -4.32
N ASP A 251 -12.29 -10.80 -3.77
CA ASP A 251 -13.50 -10.46 -4.55
C ASP A 251 -13.38 -9.14 -5.32
N PHE A 252 -12.60 -8.19 -4.84
CA PHE A 252 -12.30 -6.94 -5.53
C PHE A 252 -11.44 -7.12 -6.80
N SER A 253 -10.78 -8.27 -6.97
CA SER A 253 -9.98 -8.57 -8.18
C SER A 253 -10.75 -9.34 -9.25
N LEU A 254 -11.97 -9.76 -8.95
CA LEU A 254 -12.77 -10.48 -9.92
C LEU A 254 -13.24 -9.56 -11.06
N PRO A 255 -13.41 -10.08 -12.29
CA PRO A 255 -13.97 -9.29 -13.36
C PRO A 255 -15.35 -8.76 -12.98
N LEU A 256 -15.60 -7.48 -13.28
CA LEU A 256 -16.94 -6.90 -13.12
C LEU A 256 -17.91 -7.64 -14.04
N GLN A 257 -18.92 -8.26 -13.46
CA GLN A 257 -19.97 -8.93 -14.22
C GLN A 257 -20.88 -7.87 -14.86
N ARG A 258 -20.95 -7.86 -16.18
CA ARG A 258 -22.00 -7.10 -16.87
C ARG A 258 -23.32 -7.87 -16.75
N ALA A 259 -24.40 -7.16 -16.49
CA ALA A 259 -25.73 -7.77 -16.46
C ALA A 259 -25.99 -8.53 -17.78
N GLY A 260 -26.36 -9.81 -17.68
CA GLY A 260 -26.66 -10.69 -18.85
C GLY A 260 -25.43 -11.34 -19.49
N SER A 261 -24.19 -11.12 -19.00
CA SER A 261 -23.02 -11.84 -19.51
C SER A 261 -22.74 -13.13 -18.71
N THR A 262 -22.29 -14.17 -19.40
CA THR A 262 -21.79 -15.39 -18.74
C THR A 262 -20.54 -15.06 -17.91
N PRO A 263 -20.48 -15.51 -16.64
CA PRO A 263 -19.30 -15.31 -15.83
C PRO A 263 -18.05 -15.92 -16.47
N GLN A 264 -17.00 -15.12 -16.67
CA GLN A 264 -15.74 -15.60 -17.24
C GLN A 264 -14.99 -16.51 -16.26
N LEU A 265 -15.14 -16.27 -14.95
CA LEU A 265 -14.62 -17.10 -13.87
C LEU A 265 -15.79 -17.68 -13.08
N VAL A 266 -15.76 -18.99 -12.89
CA VAL A 266 -16.77 -19.75 -12.15
C VAL A 266 -16.24 -20.03 -10.76
N ARG A 267 -17.09 -19.91 -9.74
CA ARG A 267 -16.74 -20.25 -8.36
C ARG A 267 -16.59 -21.77 -8.22
N VAL A 268 -15.48 -22.16 -7.63
CA VAL A 268 -15.14 -23.56 -7.33
C VAL A 268 -15.37 -23.79 -5.83
N LEU A 269 -15.86 -24.96 -5.44
CA LEU A 269 -16.15 -25.35 -4.04
C LEU A 269 -17.00 -24.31 -3.30
N PRO A 270 -18.22 -23.97 -3.77
CA PRO A 270 -19.03 -22.88 -3.23
C PRO A 270 -19.43 -23.08 -1.75
N ASP A 271 -19.47 -24.34 -1.28
CA ASP A 271 -19.80 -24.69 0.11
C ASP A 271 -18.62 -24.59 1.07
N TRP A 272 -17.45 -24.22 0.56
CA TRP A 272 -16.21 -24.10 1.31
C TRP A 272 -15.66 -22.68 1.29
N GLN A 273 -15.08 -22.27 2.41
CA GLN A 273 -14.40 -21.00 2.55
C GLN A 273 -12.93 -21.24 2.89
N VAL A 274 -12.03 -20.60 2.16
CA VAL A 274 -10.61 -20.60 2.48
C VAL A 274 -10.37 -19.74 3.70
N GLN A 275 -9.57 -20.24 4.65
CA GLN A 275 -9.29 -19.62 5.92
C GLN A 275 -7.86 -19.04 5.94
N GLY A 276 -7.72 -17.84 6.52
CA GLY A 276 -6.42 -17.27 6.91
C GLY A 276 -5.49 -16.86 5.77
N PHE A 277 -5.95 -16.84 4.52
CA PHE A 277 -5.09 -16.53 3.38
C PHE A 277 -5.02 -15.03 3.10
N PHE A 278 -6.17 -14.36 3.05
CA PHE A 278 -6.28 -12.91 2.93
C PHE A 278 -7.03 -12.33 4.13
N GLY A 279 -6.84 -11.04 4.38
CA GLY A 279 -7.68 -10.33 5.34
C GLY A 279 -9.16 -10.34 4.92
N GLU A 280 -10.05 -10.23 5.89
CA GLU A 280 -11.50 -10.20 5.64
C GLU A 280 -12.05 -8.77 5.55
N ARG A 281 -11.19 -7.76 5.68
CA ARG A 281 -11.56 -6.35 5.65
C ARG A 281 -10.54 -5.51 4.91
N ILE A 282 -11.05 -4.47 4.29
CA ILE A 282 -10.26 -3.38 3.73
C ILE A 282 -10.19 -2.28 4.78
N TYR A 283 -8.98 -1.80 5.04
CA TYR A 283 -8.71 -0.73 5.97
C TYR A 283 -8.07 0.46 5.28
N ALA A 284 -8.42 1.66 5.73
CA ALA A 284 -7.55 2.82 5.60
C ALA A 284 -6.64 2.84 6.83
N LEU A 285 -5.34 2.91 6.63
CA LEU A 285 -4.31 2.86 7.66
C LEU A 285 -3.45 4.11 7.58
N ARG A 286 -3.19 4.76 8.69
CA ARG A 286 -2.20 5.82 8.78
C ARG A 286 -1.26 5.61 9.98
N PRO A 287 -0.01 6.08 9.92
CA PRO A 287 0.83 6.14 11.11
C PRO A 287 0.13 6.94 12.22
N TRP A 288 0.32 6.53 13.47
CA TRP A 288 -0.20 7.32 14.58
C TRP A 288 0.51 8.68 14.62
N SER A 289 -0.27 9.76 14.73
CA SER A 289 0.22 11.13 14.90
C SER A 289 -0.81 11.89 15.73
N ALA A 290 -0.34 12.78 16.60
CA ALA A 290 -1.22 13.58 17.46
C ALA A 290 -2.09 14.56 16.64
N GLN A 291 -1.61 14.98 15.47
CA GLN A 291 -2.32 15.87 14.56
C GLN A 291 -2.45 15.20 13.19
N VAL A 292 -3.62 15.35 12.58
CA VAL A 292 -3.93 14.77 11.27
C VAL A 292 -4.23 15.90 10.31
N PRO A 293 -3.52 16.00 9.18
CA PRO A 293 -3.83 16.99 8.15
C PRO A 293 -5.30 16.87 7.70
N LYS A 294 -5.97 18.01 7.53
CA LYS A 294 -7.39 18.04 7.16
C LYS A 294 -7.67 17.35 5.82
N ALA A 295 -6.72 17.42 4.89
CA ALA A 295 -6.79 16.71 3.61
C ALA A 295 -6.86 15.19 3.81
N VAL A 296 -6.07 14.62 4.73
CA VAL A 296 -6.09 13.18 5.08
C VAL A 296 -7.42 12.80 5.75
N GLN A 297 -7.92 13.63 6.67
CA GLN A 297 -9.23 13.40 7.33
C GLN A 297 -10.35 13.36 6.31
N CYS A 298 -10.44 14.36 5.43
CA CYS A 298 -11.44 14.42 4.37
C CYS A 298 -11.36 13.23 3.41
N LEU A 299 -10.13 12.79 3.07
CA LEU A 299 -9.94 11.61 2.21
C LEU A 299 -10.43 10.32 2.91
N VAL A 300 -10.10 10.13 4.19
CA VAL A 300 -10.55 8.96 4.96
C VAL A 300 -12.09 8.95 5.07
N GLU A 301 -12.72 10.10 5.36
CA GLU A 301 -14.18 10.20 5.41
C GLU A 301 -14.80 9.85 4.06
N HIS A 302 -14.30 10.44 2.97
CA HIS A 302 -14.77 10.14 1.61
C HIS A 302 -14.61 8.66 1.25
N LEU A 303 -13.49 8.03 1.60
CA LEU A 303 -13.28 6.61 1.35
C LEU A 303 -14.25 5.76 2.16
N ARG A 304 -14.48 6.07 3.45
CA ARG A 304 -15.45 5.35 4.28
C ARG A 304 -16.86 5.44 3.71
N GLU A 305 -17.29 6.63 3.28
CA GLU A 305 -18.58 6.82 2.64
C GLU A 305 -18.69 6.04 1.33
N SER A 306 -17.68 6.17 0.46
CA SER A 306 -17.70 5.59 -0.88
C SER A 306 -17.50 4.07 -0.92
N PHE A 307 -16.99 3.45 0.16
CA PHE A 307 -16.88 2.02 0.32
C PHE A 307 -17.97 1.41 1.21
N ALA A 308 -18.94 2.19 1.71
CA ALA A 308 -19.98 1.70 2.62
C ALA A 308 -20.78 0.52 2.01
N ASP A 309 -21.02 0.53 0.71
CA ASP A 309 -21.67 -0.54 -0.05
C ASP A 309 -20.68 -1.59 -0.62
N GLY A 310 -19.44 -1.60 -0.15
CA GLY A 310 -18.37 -2.48 -0.62
C GLY A 310 -17.84 -2.10 -2.00
N PHE A 311 -17.62 -3.11 -2.87
CA PHE A 311 -16.99 -2.89 -4.17
C PHE A 311 -17.95 -2.51 -5.30
N GLY A 312 -19.22 -2.24 -4.99
CA GLY A 312 -20.27 -1.93 -5.96
C GLY A 312 -20.55 -3.17 -6.82
N ARG A 313 -21.68 -3.81 -6.59
CA ARG A 313 -22.17 -4.88 -7.45
C ARG A 313 -23.05 -4.31 -8.53
#